data_5435df3c093876d681e53e2764b7a5c6
#
_entry.id   5435df3c093876d681e53e2764b7a5c6
#
_cell.length_a   1.000
_cell.length_b   1.000
_cell.length_c   1.000
_cell.angle_alpha   90.00
_cell.angle_beta   90.00
_cell.angle_gamma   90.00
#
_symmetry.space_group_name_H-M   'P 1'
#
loop_
_entity.id
_entity.type
_entity.pdbx_description
1 polymer ?
#
loop_
_entity_poly.entity_id
_entity_poly.type
_entity_poly.pdbx_seq_one_letter_code
_entity_poly.pdbx_strand_id
1 'polypeptide(L)'
;RKRLQDLGAHIIACSSSGRRAMERVAEDTAKRYGGYYTHYFSNDDNPEYHRRVTGPQIYKNAGDAIDAIVIGVGSGGTITGVAEYIKAWNSMVRIVAVEPAECAAISGGFIGQHGISGIGPGFVPENYNPYVVDTVLTVTTADAERAAREVLFFDGVPACTSAGATLAAAVQLLGMGKAKRPLCVFAGRHIYG
;
A
#
# COMPACT_ATOMS: atom_id res chain seq x y z
N ARG A 1 -0.80 -12.45 -15.82
CA ARG A 1 0.34 -12.91 -16.63
C ARG A 1 0.17 -12.53 -18.10
N LYS A 2 -0.94 -12.95 -18.76
CA LYS A 2 -1.20 -12.68 -20.18
C LYS A 2 -1.04 -11.21 -20.54
N ARG A 3 -1.66 -10.29 -19.80
CA ARG A 3 -1.55 -8.85 -20.05
C ARG A 3 -0.11 -8.31 -20.02
N LEU A 4 0.74 -8.82 -19.14
CA LEU A 4 2.15 -8.44 -19.10
C LEU A 4 2.91 -8.95 -20.33
N GLN A 5 2.63 -10.18 -20.76
CA GLN A 5 3.20 -10.77 -21.98
C GLN A 5 2.75 -10.01 -23.23
N ASP A 6 1.46 -9.65 -23.31
CA ASP A 6 0.91 -8.87 -24.43
C ASP A 6 1.55 -7.46 -24.51
N LEU A 7 2.06 -6.94 -23.39
CA LEU A 7 2.84 -5.69 -23.32
C LEU A 7 4.36 -5.89 -23.56
N GLY A 8 4.78 -7.10 -23.94
CA GLY A 8 6.18 -7.41 -24.24
C GLY A 8 7.03 -7.81 -23.01
N ALA A 9 6.43 -7.97 -21.82
CA ALA A 9 7.18 -8.40 -20.65
C ALA A 9 7.57 -9.88 -20.73
N HIS A 10 8.82 -10.20 -20.42
CA HIS A 10 9.28 -11.56 -20.24
C HIS A 10 9.05 -12.02 -18.81
N ILE A 11 8.24 -13.07 -18.62
CA ILE A 11 7.86 -13.55 -17.29
C ILE A 11 8.72 -14.71 -16.87
N ILE A 12 9.47 -14.55 -15.79
CA ILE A 12 10.27 -15.60 -15.16
C ILE A 12 9.53 -16.07 -13.90
N ALA A 13 9.11 -17.34 -13.90
CA ALA A 13 8.48 -17.94 -12.75
C ALA A 13 9.54 -18.39 -11.74
N CYS A 14 9.38 -17.99 -10.47
CA CYS A 14 10.21 -18.49 -9.39
C CYS A 14 9.62 -19.82 -8.86
N SER A 15 10.43 -20.87 -8.78
CA SER A 15 10.01 -22.18 -8.30
C SER A 15 9.91 -22.30 -6.79
N SER A 16 10.50 -21.37 -6.03
CA SER A 16 10.44 -21.34 -4.58
C SER A 16 9.65 -20.12 -4.09
N SER A 17 8.83 -20.31 -3.07
CA SER A 17 8.11 -19.24 -2.39
C SER A 17 9.04 -18.55 -1.38
N GLY A 18 9.00 -17.22 -1.36
CA GLY A 18 9.69 -16.40 -0.38
C GLY A 18 10.49 -15.25 -1.00
N ARG A 19 10.54 -14.13 -0.27
CA ARG A 19 11.20 -12.89 -0.70
C ARG A 19 12.62 -13.12 -1.20
N ARG A 20 13.49 -13.75 -0.38
CA ARG A 20 14.91 -13.94 -0.70
C ARG A 20 15.16 -14.77 -1.97
N ALA A 21 14.27 -15.73 -2.26
CA ALA A 21 14.40 -16.53 -3.47
C ALA A 21 14.02 -15.71 -4.71
N MET A 22 12.96 -14.93 -4.64
CA MET A 22 12.54 -14.03 -5.73
C MET A 22 13.57 -12.95 -6.00
N GLU A 23 14.14 -12.34 -4.96
CA GLU A 23 15.20 -11.33 -5.07
C GLU A 23 16.45 -11.90 -5.76
N ARG A 24 16.92 -13.09 -5.36
CA ARG A 24 18.04 -13.76 -6.03
C ARG A 24 17.77 -14.01 -7.52
N VAL A 25 16.59 -14.53 -7.86
CA VAL A 25 16.23 -14.75 -9.26
C VAL A 25 16.23 -13.44 -10.05
N ALA A 26 15.73 -12.36 -9.45
CA ALA A 26 15.73 -11.04 -10.09
C ALA A 26 17.15 -10.49 -10.28
N GLU A 27 18.00 -10.58 -9.28
CA GLU A 27 19.42 -10.17 -9.36
C GLU A 27 20.21 -10.98 -10.39
N ASP A 28 20.07 -12.31 -10.39
CA ASP A 28 20.75 -13.19 -11.34
C ASP A 28 20.26 -12.92 -12.76
N THR A 29 18.97 -12.64 -12.93
CA THR A 29 18.39 -12.25 -14.22
C THR A 29 18.95 -10.92 -14.68
N ALA A 30 18.98 -9.91 -13.83
CA ALA A 30 19.57 -8.61 -14.16
C ALA A 30 21.04 -8.73 -14.58
N LYS A 31 21.84 -9.48 -13.83
CA LYS A 31 23.25 -9.76 -14.16
C LYS A 31 23.40 -10.47 -15.51
N ARG A 32 22.57 -11.51 -15.74
CA ARG A 32 22.64 -12.32 -16.96
C ARG A 32 22.31 -11.53 -18.23
N TYR A 33 21.36 -10.60 -18.15
CA TYR A 33 20.90 -9.83 -19.30
C TYR A 33 21.42 -8.40 -19.35
N GLY A 34 22.33 -8.01 -18.44
CA GLY A 34 22.83 -6.63 -18.34
C GLY A 34 21.74 -5.63 -17.99
N GLY A 35 20.71 -6.09 -17.29
CA GLY A 35 19.57 -5.27 -16.87
C GLY A 35 19.76 -4.65 -15.50
N TYR A 36 18.79 -3.83 -15.09
CA TYR A 36 18.72 -3.22 -13.77
C TYR A 36 17.68 -3.93 -12.90
N TYR A 37 18.04 -4.33 -11.68
CA TYR A 37 17.11 -4.82 -10.68
C TYR A 37 16.60 -3.63 -9.86
N THR A 38 15.27 -3.43 -9.85
CA THR A 38 14.65 -2.22 -9.28
C THR A 38 14.58 -2.19 -7.76
N HIS A 39 14.90 -3.29 -7.06
CA HIS A 39 14.85 -3.38 -5.59
C HIS A 39 13.55 -2.86 -4.98
N TYR A 40 12.40 -3.36 -5.46
CA TYR A 40 11.06 -2.85 -5.18
C TYR A 40 10.76 -2.52 -3.69
N PHE A 41 11.33 -3.29 -2.75
CA PHE A 41 11.08 -3.12 -1.32
C PHE A 41 12.14 -2.28 -0.58
N SER A 42 13.25 -1.92 -1.25
CA SER A 42 14.42 -1.27 -0.63
C SER A 42 15.03 -0.14 -1.46
N ASN A 43 14.42 0.22 -2.57
CA ASN A 43 14.88 1.31 -3.43
C ASN A 43 14.31 2.65 -2.98
N ASP A 44 15.17 3.58 -2.58
CA ASP A 44 14.80 4.91 -2.12
C ASP A 44 14.09 5.77 -3.17
N ASP A 45 14.26 5.50 -4.46
CA ASP A 45 13.52 6.17 -5.54
C ASP A 45 12.00 5.95 -5.44
N ASN A 46 11.58 4.84 -4.81
CA ASN A 46 10.17 4.54 -4.61
C ASN A 46 9.51 5.56 -3.64
N PRO A 47 9.92 5.71 -2.36
CA PRO A 47 9.36 6.75 -1.51
C PRO A 47 9.67 8.17 -2.02
N GLU A 48 10.80 8.40 -2.67
CA GLU A 48 11.16 9.70 -3.21
C GLU A 48 10.17 10.18 -4.30
N TYR A 49 9.74 9.28 -5.20
CA TYR A 49 8.69 9.62 -6.16
C TYR A 49 7.41 10.10 -5.46
N HIS A 50 6.98 9.38 -4.44
CA HIS A 50 5.76 9.73 -3.70
C HIS A 50 5.92 11.02 -2.89
N ARG A 51 7.11 11.30 -2.38
CA ARG A 51 7.44 12.56 -1.70
C ARG A 51 7.37 13.74 -2.65
N ARG A 52 7.87 13.60 -3.90
CA ARG A 52 7.92 14.68 -4.89
C ARG A 52 6.63 14.86 -5.67
N VAL A 53 5.84 13.81 -5.84
CA VAL A 53 4.67 13.84 -6.74
C VAL A 53 3.37 13.59 -5.99
N THR A 54 3.22 12.42 -5.35
CA THR A 54 1.94 12.00 -4.78
C THR A 54 1.56 12.83 -3.55
N GLY A 55 2.50 13.08 -2.64
CA GLY A 55 2.30 13.91 -1.46
C GLY A 55 1.85 15.33 -1.83
N PRO A 56 2.58 16.05 -2.70
CA PRO A 56 2.16 17.35 -3.21
C PRO A 56 0.78 17.37 -3.88
N GLN A 57 0.46 16.33 -4.67
CA GLN A 57 -0.87 16.23 -5.30
C GLN A 57 -1.99 16.07 -4.27
N ILE A 58 -1.81 15.22 -3.26
CA ILE A 58 -2.77 15.06 -2.17
C ILE A 58 -2.93 16.37 -1.42
N TYR A 59 -1.84 17.01 -1.03
CA TYR A 59 -1.87 18.28 -0.30
C TYR A 59 -2.56 19.40 -1.09
N LYS A 60 -2.25 19.52 -2.38
CA LYS A 60 -2.86 20.52 -3.26
C LYS A 60 -4.38 20.33 -3.41
N ASN A 61 -4.85 19.08 -3.48
CA ASN A 61 -6.25 18.76 -3.75
C ASN A 61 -7.11 18.68 -2.49
N ALA A 62 -6.55 18.21 -1.38
CA ALA A 62 -7.26 17.98 -0.13
C ALA A 62 -6.94 19.04 0.93
N GLY A 63 -5.71 19.55 0.97
CA GLY A 63 -5.25 20.62 1.84
C GLY A 63 -5.66 20.42 3.30
N ASP A 64 -6.15 21.50 3.91
CA ASP A 64 -6.63 21.51 5.30
C ASP A 64 -8.00 20.84 5.48
N ALA A 65 -8.61 20.32 4.39
CA ALA A 65 -9.90 19.65 4.46
C ALA A 65 -9.84 18.28 5.15
N ILE A 66 -8.66 17.66 5.25
CA ILE A 66 -8.47 16.32 5.81
C ILE A 66 -7.73 16.36 7.15
N ASP A 67 -8.04 15.41 8.02
CA ASP A 67 -7.39 15.24 9.33
C ASP A 67 -6.66 13.88 9.45
N ALA A 68 -6.84 12.99 8.47
CA ALA A 68 -6.10 11.74 8.38
C ALA A 68 -5.90 11.31 6.93
N ILE A 69 -4.83 10.54 6.66
CA ILE A 69 -4.59 9.85 5.39
C ILE A 69 -4.39 8.37 5.68
N VAL A 70 -5.16 7.52 5.01
CA VAL A 70 -5.19 6.07 5.20
C VAL A 70 -4.61 5.38 3.98
N ILE A 71 -3.51 4.66 4.17
CA ILE A 71 -2.72 4.05 3.10
C ILE A 71 -2.41 2.59 3.39
N GLY A 72 -2.70 1.71 2.45
CA GLY A 72 -2.30 0.30 2.50
C GLY A 72 -0.80 0.12 2.26
N VAL A 73 -0.16 -0.73 3.04
CA VAL A 73 1.30 -0.93 2.98
C VAL A 73 1.67 -2.17 2.19
N GLY A 74 2.17 -1.98 0.98
CA GLY A 74 2.82 -2.99 0.15
C GLY A 74 4.34 -2.87 0.24
N SER A 75 4.96 -2.10 -0.65
CA SER A 75 6.40 -1.81 -0.59
C SER A 75 6.81 -0.79 0.48
N GLY A 76 5.87 -0.08 1.06
CA GLY A 76 6.13 1.02 1.99
C GLY A 76 6.38 2.38 1.33
N GLY A 77 6.68 2.42 0.02
CA GLY A 77 7.09 3.65 -0.66
C GLY A 77 6.02 4.73 -0.64
N THR A 78 4.77 4.39 -0.94
CA THR A 78 3.67 5.36 -0.99
C THR A 78 3.44 6.02 0.37
N ILE A 79 3.29 5.22 1.42
CA ILE A 79 3.02 5.76 2.76
C ILE A 79 4.18 6.60 3.26
N THR A 80 5.42 6.15 3.08
CA THR A 80 6.62 6.86 3.49
C THR A 80 6.73 8.21 2.79
N GLY A 81 6.72 8.22 1.45
CA GLY A 81 6.90 9.46 0.70
C GLY A 81 5.76 10.47 0.91
N VAL A 82 4.50 9.99 0.94
CA VAL A 82 3.34 10.85 1.23
C VAL A 82 3.42 11.39 2.66
N ALA A 83 3.68 10.53 3.64
CA ALA A 83 3.72 10.94 5.04
C ALA A 83 4.83 11.95 5.33
N GLU A 84 6.04 11.74 4.83
CA GLU A 84 7.16 12.68 5.00
C GLU A 84 6.84 14.04 4.40
N TYR A 85 6.21 14.07 3.22
CA TYR A 85 5.78 15.33 2.62
C TYR A 85 4.68 16.00 3.46
N ILE A 86 3.61 15.28 3.79
CA ILE A 86 2.47 15.83 4.54
C ILE A 86 2.90 16.32 5.92
N LYS A 87 3.69 15.53 6.67
CA LYS A 87 4.17 15.91 8.00
C LYS A 87 5.07 17.15 7.99
N ALA A 88 5.80 17.39 6.91
CA ALA A 88 6.61 18.61 6.76
C ALA A 88 5.75 19.87 6.61
N TRP A 89 4.54 19.78 6.05
CA TRP A 89 3.64 20.91 5.85
C TRP A 89 2.54 21.01 6.89
N ASN A 90 1.99 19.90 7.33
CA ASN A 90 0.95 19.83 8.34
C ASN A 90 1.12 18.57 9.21
N SER A 91 1.85 18.72 10.32
CA SER A 91 2.12 17.63 11.27
C SER A 91 0.87 17.10 11.98
N MET A 92 -0.24 17.85 11.96
CA MET A 92 -1.50 17.47 12.61
C MET A 92 -2.28 16.41 11.83
N VAL A 93 -2.04 16.27 10.52
CA VAL A 93 -2.68 15.23 9.70
C VAL A 93 -2.16 13.85 10.15
N ARG A 94 -3.07 13.01 10.58
CA ARG A 94 -2.76 11.64 11.05
C ARG A 94 -2.44 10.73 9.85
N ILE A 95 -1.32 10.03 9.92
CA ILE A 95 -0.92 9.03 8.94
C ILE A 95 -1.26 7.64 9.47
N VAL A 96 -2.10 6.92 8.72
CA VAL A 96 -2.60 5.60 9.09
C VAL A 96 -2.14 4.55 8.09
N ALA A 97 -1.31 3.63 8.56
CA ALA A 97 -0.91 2.45 7.81
C ALA A 97 -1.99 1.37 7.90
N VAL A 98 -2.24 0.67 6.80
CA VAL A 98 -3.17 -0.47 6.76
C VAL A 98 -2.43 -1.73 6.32
N GLU A 99 -2.59 -2.80 7.08
CA GLU A 99 -2.11 -4.14 6.77
C GLU A 99 -3.22 -5.19 6.96
N PRO A 100 -3.14 -6.36 6.32
CA PRO A 100 -4.11 -7.43 6.54
C PRO A 100 -4.04 -7.98 7.97
N ALA A 101 -5.18 -8.21 8.61
CA ALA A 101 -5.23 -8.83 9.94
C ALA A 101 -4.62 -10.24 9.95
N GLU A 102 -4.74 -10.96 8.82
CA GLU A 102 -4.18 -12.28 8.62
C GLU A 102 -2.65 -12.26 8.37
N CYS A 103 -2.07 -11.07 8.13
CA CYS A 103 -0.64 -10.90 7.83
C CYS A 103 -0.13 -9.55 8.35
N ALA A 104 -0.07 -9.42 9.66
CA ALA A 104 0.17 -8.17 10.38
C ALA A 104 1.65 -7.98 10.76
N ALA A 105 2.53 -7.93 9.77
CA ALA A 105 3.98 -7.86 9.97
C ALA A 105 4.45 -6.55 10.61
N ILE A 106 3.78 -5.42 10.32
CA ILE A 106 4.16 -4.09 10.81
C ILE A 106 3.81 -3.94 12.29
N SER A 107 2.61 -4.40 12.69
CA SER A 107 2.16 -4.34 14.09
C SER A 107 2.67 -5.50 14.95
N GLY A 108 3.50 -6.40 14.41
CA GLY A 108 4.07 -7.53 15.15
C GLY A 108 3.07 -8.66 15.42
N GLY A 109 2.00 -8.75 14.60
CA GLY A 109 0.98 -9.78 14.70
C GLY A 109 1.33 -11.07 13.94
N PHE A 110 0.30 -11.87 13.70
CA PHE A 110 0.41 -13.11 12.94
C PHE A 110 0.79 -12.86 11.48
N ILE A 111 1.58 -13.76 10.89
CA ILE A 111 1.97 -13.72 9.48
C ILE A 111 1.41 -14.98 8.79
N GLY A 112 0.35 -14.80 8.04
CA GLY A 112 -0.33 -15.86 7.30
C GLY A 112 -0.72 -15.43 5.89
N GLN A 113 -1.56 -16.26 5.26
CA GLN A 113 -2.11 -15.95 3.94
C GLN A 113 -3.34 -15.07 4.05
N HIS A 114 -3.50 -14.14 3.11
CA HIS A 114 -4.63 -13.23 3.02
C HIS A 114 -5.04 -13.00 1.56
N GLY A 115 -6.25 -12.47 1.34
CA GLY A 115 -6.81 -12.19 0.02
C GLY A 115 -6.65 -10.72 -0.44
N ILE A 116 -5.98 -9.85 0.33
CA ILE A 116 -5.85 -8.44 -0.01
C ILE A 116 -4.61 -8.23 -0.89
N SER A 117 -4.78 -8.29 -2.20
CA SER A 117 -3.67 -8.14 -3.15
C SER A 117 -3.04 -6.74 -3.09
N GLY A 118 -1.71 -6.67 -3.12
CA GLY A 118 -0.94 -5.43 -3.21
C GLY A 118 -0.48 -4.84 -1.87
N ILE A 119 -0.95 -5.36 -0.73
CA ILE A 119 -0.48 -4.99 0.61
C ILE A 119 -0.14 -6.23 1.42
N GLY A 120 0.48 -6.07 2.59
CA GLY A 120 0.79 -7.18 3.50
C GLY A 120 1.82 -8.18 2.94
N PRO A 121 3.05 -7.78 2.64
CA PRO A 121 4.06 -8.66 2.02
C PRO A 121 4.59 -9.75 2.95
N GLY A 122 4.14 -9.80 4.20
CA GLY A 122 4.59 -10.78 5.21
C GLY A 122 5.91 -10.41 5.91
N PHE A 123 6.37 -9.20 5.71
CA PHE A 123 7.55 -8.62 6.38
C PHE A 123 7.44 -7.09 6.38
N VAL A 124 8.25 -6.41 7.20
CA VAL A 124 8.36 -4.95 7.18
C VAL A 124 9.30 -4.55 6.04
N PRO A 125 8.82 -3.81 5.01
CA PRO A 125 9.67 -3.35 3.90
C PRO A 125 10.70 -2.32 4.36
N GLU A 126 11.88 -2.31 3.73
CA GLU A 126 12.94 -1.33 4.04
C GLU A 126 12.53 0.10 3.65
N ASN A 127 11.71 0.26 2.61
CA ASN A 127 11.12 1.55 2.23
C ASN A 127 10.10 2.11 3.24
N TYR A 128 9.66 1.31 4.23
CA TYR A 128 8.68 1.76 5.22
C TYR A 128 9.35 2.53 6.34
N ASN A 129 9.00 3.80 6.50
CA ASN A 129 9.46 4.66 7.58
C ASN A 129 8.43 4.67 8.74
N PRO A 130 8.67 3.95 9.84
CA PRO A 130 7.73 3.90 10.96
C PRO A 130 7.61 5.24 11.72
N TYR A 131 8.59 6.13 11.61
CA TYR A 131 8.63 7.39 12.37
C TYR A 131 7.66 8.45 11.87
N VAL A 132 7.12 8.30 10.67
CA VAL A 132 6.12 9.21 10.08
C VAL A 132 4.70 8.65 10.13
N VAL A 133 4.51 7.47 10.69
CA VAL A 133 3.22 6.79 10.81
C VAL A 133 2.68 6.90 12.23
N ASP A 134 1.48 7.45 12.39
CA ASP A 134 0.87 7.67 13.72
C ASP A 134 0.11 6.45 14.24
N THR A 135 -0.41 5.61 13.32
CA THR A 135 -1.25 4.46 13.69
C THR A 135 -1.15 3.38 12.63
N VAL A 136 -1.10 2.12 13.05
CA VAL A 136 -1.26 0.95 12.17
C VAL A 136 -2.62 0.33 12.49
N LEU A 137 -3.44 0.09 11.47
CA LEU A 137 -4.72 -0.62 11.57
C LEU A 137 -4.68 -1.90 10.76
N THR A 138 -5.26 -2.94 11.32
CA THR A 138 -5.43 -4.22 10.64
C THR A 138 -6.85 -4.34 10.10
N VAL A 139 -7.00 -4.91 8.90
CA VAL A 139 -8.28 -5.16 8.24
C VAL A 139 -8.32 -6.60 7.75
N THR A 140 -9.42 -7.32 8.02
CA THR A 140 -9.58 -8.67 7.50
C THR A 140 -9.84 -8.67 6.00
N THR A 141 -9.48 -9.75 5.31
CA THR A 141 -9.81 -9.93 3.89
C THR A 141 -11.30 -9.74 3.62
N ALA A 142 -12.16 -10.31 4.49
CA ALA A 142 -13.62 -10.20 4.36
C ALA A 142 -14.12 -8.75 4.46
N ASP A 143 -13.59 -7.97 5.40
CA ASP A 143 -13.97 -6.55 5.56
C ASP A 143 -13.49 -5.71 4.38
N ALA A 144 -12.29 -5.96 3.87
CA ALA A 144 -11.75 -5.29 2.70
C ALA A 144 -12.59 -5.55 1.44
N GLU A 145 -12.97 -6.80 1.20
CA GLU A 145 -13.85 -7.17 0.09
C GLU A 145 -15.24 -6.57 0.21
N ARG A 146 -15.81 -6.58 1.42
CA ARG A 146 -17.12 -5.95 1.68
C ARG A 146 -17.07 -4.46 1.37
N ALA A 147 -16.09 -3.73 1.91
CA ALA A 147 -15.96 -2.29 1.69
C ALA A 147 -15.73 -1.95 0.22
N ALA A 148 -14.96 -2.76 -0.52
CA ALA A 148 -14.77 -2.57 -1.96
C ALA A 148 -16.09 -2.74 -2.75
N ARG A 149 -16.94 -3.70 -2.38
CA ARG A 149 -18.25 -3.89 -3.00
C ARG A 149 -19.21 -2.77 -2.64
N GLU A 150 -19.23 -2.34 -1.39
CA GLU A 150 -20.14 -1.28 -0.92
C GLU A 150 -19.84 0.06 -1.59
N VAL A 151 -18.58 0.48 -1.70
CA VAL A 151 -18.24 1.74 -2.37
C VAL A 151 -18.54 1.70 -3.87
N LEU A 152 -18.41 0.55 -4.51
CA LEU A 152 -18.84 0.39 -5.90
C LEU A 152 -20.37 0.50 -6.02
N PHE A 153 -21.11 -0.14 -5.13
CA PHE A 153 -22.58 -0.19 -5.20
C PHE A 153 -23.21 1.16 -4.85
N PHE A 154 -22.77 1.82 -3.78
CA PHE A 154 -23.39 3.05 -3.29
C PHE A 154 -22.86 4.32 -3.97
N ASP A 155 -21.55 4.35 -4.27
CA ASP A 155 -20.88 5.55 -4.78
C ASP A 155 -20.43 5.43 -6.24
N GLY A 156 -20.56 4.24 -6.85
CA GLY A 156 -20.11 3.98 -8.21
C GLY A 156 -18.59 4.03 -8.40
N VAL A 157 -17.82 3.95 -7.30
CA VAL A 157 -16.36 4.05 -7.31
C VAL A 157 -15.75 2.65 -7.41
N PRO A 158 -15.09 2.30 -8.54
CA PRO A 158 -14.42 1.02 -8.67
C PRO A 158 -13.22 0.93 -7.71
N ALA A 159 -13.23 -0.09 -6.86
CA ALA A 159 -12.20 -0.32 -5.84
C ALA A 159 -11.70 -1.76 -5.87
N CYS A 160 -10.37 -1.96 -5.81
CA CYS A 160 -9.78 -3.27 -5.55
C CYS A 160 -9.83 -3.61 -4.06
N THR A 161 -9.47 -4.84 -3.67
CA THR A 161 -9.48 -5.27 -2.26
C THR A 161 -8.59 -4.41 -1.37
N SER A 162 -7.42 -3.96 -1.84
CA SER A 162 -6.56 -3.06 -1.06
C SER A 162 -7.16 -1.66 -0.87
N ALA A 163 -7.93 -1.16 -1.84
CA ALA A 163 -8.71 0.08 -1.69
C ALA A 163 -9.84 -0.11 -0.67
N GLY A 164 -10.55 -1.24 -0.73
CA GLY A 164 -11.53 -1.61 0.28
C GLY A 164 -10.93 -1.71 1.69
N ALA A 165 -9.69 -2.23 1.81
CA ALA A 165 -9.00 -2.26 3.09
C ALA A 165 -8.74 -0.85 3.66
N THR A 166 -8.30 0.11 2.83
CA THR A 166 -8.11 1.49 3.29
C THR A 166 -9.43 2.15 3.70
N LEU A 167 -10.52 1.86 2.97
CA LEU A 167 -11.86 2.34 3.31
C LEU A 167 -12.36 1.73 4.63
N ALA A 168 -12.24 0.41 4.81
CA ALA A 168 -12.62 -0.25 6.06
C ALA A 168 -11.84 0.30 7.26
N ALA A 169 -10.54 0.54 7.11
CA ALA A 169 -9.70 1.17 8.13
C ALA A 169 -10.13 2.62 8.43
N ALA A 170 -10.53 3.39 7.41
CA ALA A 170 -11.07 4.74 7.61
C ALA A 170 -12.38 4.72 8.40
N VAL A 171 -13.27 3.77 8.14
CA VAL A 171 -14.51 3.59 8.91
C VAL A 171 -14.20 3.22 10.37
N GLN A 172 -13.23 2.34 10.63
CA GLN A 172 -12.76 2.04 11.99
C GLN A 172 -12.25 3.31 12.68
N LEU A 173 -11.43 4.12 11.97
CA LEU A 173 -10.86 5.35 12.51
C LEU A 173 -11.94 6.38 12.90
N LEU A 174 -12.98 6.52 12.06
CA LEU A 174 -14.17 7.33 12.32
C LEU A 174 -14.94 6.83 13.56
N GLY A 175 -15.18 5.53 13.64
CA GLY A 175 -15.85 4.88 14.77
C GLY A 175 -15.11 5.04 16.10
N MET A 176 -13.78 5.13 16.05
CA MET A 176 -12.93 5.42 17.23
C MET A 176 -12.91 6.92 17.61
N GLY A 177 -13.52 7.79 16.82
CA GLY A 177 -13.44 9.26 17.01
C GLY A 177 -12.04 9.84 16.78
N LYS A 178 -11.16 9.11 16.08
CA LYS A 178 -9.75 9.50 15.85
C LYS A 178 -9.56 10.32 14.57
N ALA A 179 -10.56 10.42 13.73
CA ALA A 179 -10.62 11.30 12.56
C ALA A 179 -12.06 11.74 12.31
N LYS A 180 -12.21 12.83 11.54
CA LYS A 180 -13.51 13.34 11.09
C LYS A 180 -13.60 13.32 9.55
N ARG A 181 -12.48 13.50 8.87
CA ARG A 181 -12.38 13.61 7.40
C ARG A 181 -11.14 12.85 6.90
N PRO A 182 -11.11 11.51 7.02
CA PRO A 182 -10.00 10.71 6.52
C PRO A 182 -10.02 10.64 4.98
N LEU A 183 -8.85 10.77 4.36
CA LEU A 183 -8.62 10.51 2.94
C LEU A 183 -8.08 9.10 2.78
N CYS A 184 -8.73 8.31 1.91
CA CYS A 184 -8.28 6.96 1.56
C CYS A 184 -7.50 6.98 0.24
N VAL A 185 -6.31 6.39 0.22
CA VAL A 185 -5.53 6.22 -1.02
C VAL A 185 -5.94 4.91 -1.69
N PHE A 186 -6.63 5.01 -2.82
CA PHE A 186 -7.03 3.88 -3.65
C PHE A 186 -5.97 3.60 -4.71
N ALA A 187 -5.11 2.60 -4.47
CA ALA A 187 -4.00 2.27 -5.35
C ALA A 187 -4.42 1.49 -6.61
N GLY A 188 -5.64 0.97 -6.69
CA GLY A 188 -6.14 0.21 -7.83
C GLY A 188 -7.65 0.34 -8.02
N ARG A 189 -8.09 0.14 -9.28
CA ARG A 189 -9.49 0.28 -9.70
C ARG A 189 -10.16 -1.05 -10.04
N HIS A 190 -9.42 -2.15 -10.12
CA HIS A 190 -9.96 -3.43 -10.56
C HIS A 190 -9.97 -4.45 -9.43
N ILE A 191 -11.13 -5.05 -9.21
CA ILE A 191 -11.25 -6.30 -8.47
C ILE A 191 -10.67 -7.38 -9.40
N TYR A 192 -9.44 -7.80 -9.16
CA TYR A 192 -8.93 -9.01 -9.79
C TYR A 192 -9.51 -10.20 -9.03
N GLY A 193 -10.53 -10.84 -9.62
CA GLY A 193 -10.93 -12.16 -9.25
C GLY A 193 -9.94 -13.20 -9.77
#